data_b205d053153ccd196237fe7ac935616b
#
_entry.id   b205d053153ccd196237fe7ac935616b
#
_cell.length_a   1.000
_cell.length_b   1.000
_cell.length_c   1.000
_cell.angle_alpha   90.00
_cell.angle_beta   90.00
_cell.angle_gamma   90.00
#
_symmetry.space_group_name_H-M   'P 1'
#
loop_
_entity.id
_entity.type
_entity.pdbx_description
1 polymer ?
#
loop_
_entity_poly.entity_id
_entity_poly.type
_entity_poly.pdbx_seq_one_letter_code
_entity_poly.pdbx_strand_id
1 'polypeptide(L)'
;MAVFLASMQPSTLLPPVAVVILNWNGKHFLEKFLPSLLSSSYPNMKAYVADNGSTDGSMRFLQEHYPTVTIINNGKNGGFAAGYNEALKAVSEEYLVLLNSDIEVDPAWIHPVVAMLQEDPTVAAVQPKIKDFNRKTHFEYAGAAGG
;
A
#
# COMPACT_ATOMS: atom_id res chain seq x y z
N MET A 1 46.85 -13.08 -19.86
CA MET A 1 46.36 -12.01 -18.96
C MET A 1 44.90 -11.75 -19.36
N ALA A 2 43.95 -12.31 -18.61
CA ALA A 2 42.51 -12.13 -18.87
C ALA A 2 41.98 -10.96 -17.99
N VAL A 3 41.55 -9.89 -18.64
CA VAL A 3 40.91 -8.76 -17.95
C VAL A 3 39.43 -9.06 -17.85
N PHE A 4 38.95 -9.40 -16.65
CA PHE A 4 37.50 -9.44 -16.36
C PHE A 4 37.01 -8.00 -16.15
N LEU A 5 36.36 -7.45 -17.16
CA LEU A 5 35.51 -6.27 -17.01
C LEU A 5 34.18 -6.76 -16.40
N ALA A 6 34.04 -6.58 -15.08
CA ALA A 6 32.74 -6.66 -14.44
C ALA A 6 31.89 -5.53 -15.02
N SER A 7 30.92 -5.87 -15.85
CA SER A 7 29.84 -4.96 -16.22
C SER A 7 29.08 -4.65 -14.92
N MET A 8 29.28 -3.47 -14.37
CA MET A 8 28.38 -2.91 -13.37
C MET A 8 27.05 -2.64 -14.08
N GLN A 9 26.21 -3.67 -14.10
CA GLN A 9 24.77 -3.45 -14.33
C GLN A 9 24.31 -2.55 -13.18
N PRO A 10 23.64 -1.43 -13.43
CA PRO A 10 22.99 -0.72 -12.34
C PRO A 10 22.06 -1.74 -11.68
N SER A 11 22.23 -1.95 -10.40
CA SER A 11 21.31 -2.75 -9.59
C SER A 11 19.94 -2.13 -9.73
N THR A 12 19.11 -2.69 -10.57
CA THR A 12 17.69 -2.31 -10.71
C THR A 12 16.92 -2.88 -9.52
N LEU A 13 17.35 -2.50 -8.32
CA LEU A 13 16.55 -2.71 -7.12
C LEU A 13 15.32 -1.83 -7.27
N LEU A 14 14.18 -2.48 -7.41
CA LEU A 14 12.90 -1.78 -7.40
C LEU A 14 12.81 -0.99 -6.08
N PRO A 15 12.42 0.30 -6.13
CA PRO A 15 12.41 1.15 -4.93
C PRO A 15 11.47 0.61 -3.86
N PRO A 16 11.75 0.89 -2.58
CA PRO A 16 10.89 0.44 -1.49
C PRO A 16 9.55 1.16 -1.50
N VAL A 17 8.48 0.38 -1.38
CA VAL A 17 7.10 0.86 -1.36
C VAL A 17 6.43 0.45 -0.06
N ALA A 18 5.93 1.41 0.70
CA ALA A 18 5.05 1.15 1.83
C ALA A 18 3.58 1.23 1.39
N VAL A 19 2.81 0.20 1.65
CA VAL A 19 1.36 0.24 1.52
C VAL A 19 0.76 0.34 2.92
N VAL A 20 0.12 1.47 3.21
CA VAL A 20 -0.45 1.79 4.51
C VAL A 20 -1.97 1.72 4.42
N ILE A 21 -2.56 0.80 5.18
CA ILE A 21 -4.01 0.66 5.35
C ILE A 21 -4.41 1.33 6.66
N LEU A 22 -5.33 2.30 6.60
CA LEU A 22 -5.93 2.85 7.81
C LEU A 22 -7.11 1.99 8.24
N ASN A 23 -7.08 1.47 9.47
CA ASN A 23 -8.10 0.59 10.03
C ASN A 23 -8.81 1.22 11.24
N TRP A 24 -10.13 1.12 11.25
CA TRP A 24 -10.95 1.38 12.42
C TRP A 24 -12.16 0.46 12.44
N ASN A 25 -12.15 -0.54 13.34
CA ASN A 25 -13.19 -1.57 13.43
C ASN A 25 -13.49 -2.26 12.08
N GLY A 26 -12.43 -2.46 11.28
CA GLY A 26 -12.51 -3.02 9.94
C GLY A 26 -12.01 -4.45 9.81
N LYS A 27 -12.07 -5.26 10.89
CA LYS A 27 -11.59 -6.65 10.89
C LYS A 27 -12.10 -7.44 9.68
N HIS A 28 -13.40 -7.35 9.38
CA HIS A 28 -14.04 -8.06 8.28
C HIS A 28 -13.51 -7.63 6.89
N PHE A 29 -13.08 -6.37 6.73
CA PHE A 29 -12.42 -5.91 5.51
C PHE A 29 -11.00 -6.45 5.42
N LEU A 30 -10.26 -6.44 6.51
CA LEU A 30 -8.91 -7.01 6.57
C LEU A 30 -8.94 -8.52 6.26
N GLU A 31 -9.88 -9.27 6.82
CA GLU A 31 -10.08 -10.69 6.52
C GLU A 31 -10.31 -10.94 5.04
N LYS A 32 -11.08 -10.08 4.38
CA LYS A 32 -11.49 -10.24 2.99
C LYS A 32 -10.43 -9.77 1.99
N PHE A 33 -9.79 -8.62 2.22
CA PHE A 33 -9.00 -7.92 1.20
C PHE A 33 -7.48 -7.94 1.43
N LEU A 34 -7.02 -8.11 2.68
CA LEU A 34 -5.59 -8.18 2.97
C LEU A 34 -4.85 -9.32 2.21
N PRO A 35 -5.46 -10.50 1.99
CA PRO A 35 -4.84 -11.55 1.17
C PRO A 35 -4.49 -11.09 -0.25
N SER A 36 -5.33 -10.28 -0.91
CA SER A 36 -5.05 -9.77 -2.25
C SER A 36 -3.85 -8.83 -2.25
N LEU A 37 -3.73 -7.96 -1.25
CA LEU A 37 -2.57 -7.08 -1.09
C LEU A 37 -1.29 -7.89 -0.89
N LEU A 38 -1.29 -8.86 0.00
CA LEU A 38 -0.11 -9.68 0.30
C LEU A 38 0.31 -10.60 -0.84
N SER A 39 -0.57 -10.83 -1.83
CA SER A 39 -0.25 -11.54 -3.08
C SER A 39 0.39 -10.64 -4.15
N SER A 40 0.65 -9.36 -3.86
CA SER A 40 1.31 -8.44 -4.80
C SER A 40 2.67 -8.98 -5.23
N SER A 41 2.93 -8.89 -6.54
CA SER A 41 4.19 -9.38 -7.15
C SER A 41 5.36 -8.40 -7.01
N TYR A 42 5.15 -7.24 -6.38
CA TYR A 42 6.20 -6.24 -6.18
C TYR A 42 7.13 -6.66 -5.03
N PRO A 43 8.40 -7.00 -5.31
CA PRO A 43 9.26 -7.68 -4.33
C PRO A 43 9.72 -6.78 -3.17
N ASN A 44 9.72 -5.46 -3.35
CA ASN A 44 10.16 -4.50 -2.34
C ASN A 44 8.98 -3.72 -1.73
N MET A 45 7.85 -4.43 -1.53
CA MET A 45 6.67 -3.90 -0.86
C MET A 45 6.66 -4.28 0.62
N LYS A 46 6.26 -3.34 1.46
CA LYS A 46 5.98 -3.58 2.87
C LYS A 46 4.57 -3.12 3.23
N ALA A 47 3.83 -4.00 3.86
CA ALA A 47 2.45 -3.73 4.27
C ALA A 47 2.38 -3.24 5.72
N TYR A 48 1.64 -2.15 5.92
CA TYR A 48 1.35 -1.55 7.21
C TYR A 48 -0.15 -1.49 7.43
N VAL A 49 -0.58 -1.77 8.65
CA VAL A 49 -1.95 -1.46 9.09
C VAL A 49 -1.86 -0.46 10.23
N ALA A 50 -2.35 0.74 9.98
CA ALA A 50 -2.44 1.81 10.97
C ALA A 50 -3.80 1.72 11.66
N ASP A 51 -3.80 1.35 12.93
CA ASP A 51 -5.02 1.15 13.70
C ASP A 51 -5.42 2.40 14.49
N ASN A 52 -6.60 2.91 14.18
CA ASN A 52 -7.19 4.08 14.82
C ASN A 52 -7.94 3.75 16.13
N GLY A 53 -7.43 2.82 16.92
CA GLY A 53 -8.05 2.44 18.19
C GLY A 53 -9.26 1.53 18.01
N SER A 54 -9.14 0.48 17.21
CA SER A 54 -10.18 -0.52 17.00
C SER A 54 -10.45 -1.34 18.27
N THR A 55 -11.70 -1.78 18.40
CA THR A 55 -12.19 -2.60 19.51
C THR A 55 -12.78 -3.94 19.04
N ASP A 56 -12.79 -4.20 17.73
CA ASP A 56 -13.41 -5.36 17.07
C ASP A 56 -12.50 -6.60 17.00
N GLY A 57 -11.30 -6.55 17.61
CA GLY A 57 -10.31 -7.61 17.54
C GLY A 57 -9.42 -7.59 16.29
N SER A 58 -9.45 -6.52 15.48
CA SER A 58 -8.59 -6.35 14.30
C SER A 58 -7.11 -6.57 14.61
N MET A 59 -6.62 -5.97 15.68
CA MET A 59 -5.20 -6.04 16.07
C MET A 59 -4.76 -7.45 16.41
N ARG A 60 -5.58 -8.16 17.20
CA ARG A 60 -5.32 -9.55 17.57
C ARG A 60 -5.33 -10.45 16.33
N PHE A 61 -6.31 -10.26 15.45
CA PHE A 61 -6.40 -10.99 14.18
C PHE A 61 -5.14 -10.83 13.32
N LEU A 62 -4.63 -9.61 13.17
CA LEU A 62 -3.40 -9.35 12.42
C LEU A 62 -2.18 -10.03 13.06
N GLN A 63 -2.03 -9.93 14.37
CA GLN A 63 -0.92 -10.56 15.11
C GLN A 63 -0.91 -12.09 14.96
N GLU A 64 -2.08 -12.72 15.00
CA GLU A 64 -2.23 -14.17 14.92
C GLU A 64 -2.06 -14.72 13.50
N HIS A 65 -2.56 -14.01 12.47
CA HIS A 65 -2.66 -14.53 11.11
C HIS A 65 -1.69 -13.89 10.11
N TYR A 66 -1.23 -12.66 10.38
CA TYR A 66 -0.38 -11.89 9.45
C TYR A 66 0.83 -11.26 10.14
N PRO A 67 1.75 -12.06 10.72
CA PRO A 67 2.89 -11.55 11.48
C PRO A 67 3.89 -10.74 10.65
N THR A 68 3.82 -10.81 9.32
CA THR A 68 4.65 -10.01 8.39
C THR A 68 4.11 -8.61 8.16
N VAL A 69 2.87 -8.34 8.54
CA VAL A 69 2.26 -7.00 8.45
C VAL A 69 2.71 -6.17 9.64
N THR A 70 3.23 -4.99 9.37
CA THR A 70 3.62 -4.06 10.42
C THR A 70 2.40 -3.32 10.93
N ILE A 71 2.14 -3.41 12.23
CA ILE A 71 1.02 -2.73 12.88
C ILE A 71 1.50 -1.43 13.48
N ILE A 72 0.84 -0.32 13.13
CA ILE A 72 1.04 0.99 13.73
C ILE A 72 -0.20 1.31 14.57
N ASN A 73 -0.01 1.52 15.87
CA ASN A 73 -1.13 1.83 16.77
C ASN A 73 -1.22 3.36 16.96
N ASN A 74 -2.24 3.99 16.39
CA ASN A 74 -2.52 5.41 16.55
C ASN A 74 -3.18 5.75 17.93
N GLY A 75 -3.56 4.74 18.70
CA GLY A 75 -4.10 4.86 20.06
C GLY A 75 -5.54 5.35 20.15
N LYS A 76 -6.02 6.13 19.17
CA LYS A 76 -7.39 6.68 19.14
C LYS A 76 -7.84 6.94 17.71
N ASN A 77 -9.15 6.99 17.49
CA ASN A 77 -9.70 7.42 16.20
C ASN A 77 -9.59 8.95 16.04
N GLY A 78 -8.57 9.36 15.29
CA GLY A 78 -8.38 10.76 14.88
C GLY A 78 -9.08 11.14 13.57
N GLY A 79 -9.84 10.21 12.97
CA GLY A 79 -10.40 10.34 11.64
C GLY A 79 -9.39 9.96 10.54
N PHE A 80 -9.77 10.16 9.27
CA PHE A 80 -9.03 9.69 8.11
C PHE A 80 -7.67 10.41 7.96
N ALA A 81 -7.69 11.73 7.78
CA ALA A 81 -6.47 12.49 7.52
C ALA A 81 -5.49 12.48 8.69
N ALA A 82 -5.99 12.67 9.92
CA ALA A 82 -5.12 12.64 11.10
C ALA A 82 -4.55 11.23 11.35
N GLY A 83 -5.33 10.18 11.09
CA GLY A 83 -4.89 8.78 11.21
C GLY A 83 -3.73 8.47 10.28
N TYR A 84 -3.81 8.83 9.00
CA TYR A 84 -2.70 8.68 8.07
C TYR A 84 -1.49 9.55 8.44
N ASN A 85 -1.70 10.83 8.79
CA ASN A 85 -0.61 11.72 9.16
C ASN A 85 0.17 11.20 10.39
N GLU A 86 -0.51 10.57 11.33
CA GLU A 86 0.16 9.95 12.48
C GLU A 86 0.93 8.71 12.08
N ALA A 87 0.30 7.81 11.32
CA ALA A 87 0.90 6.56 10.87
C ALA A 87 2.15 6.79 10.01
N LEU A 88 2.12 7.75 9.09
CA LEU A 88 3.22 8.03 8.17
C LEU A 88 4.50 8.53 8.87
N LYS A 89 4.44 8.97 10.11
CA LYS A 89 5.64 9.31 10.91
C LYS A 89 6.53 8.10 11.19
N ALA A 90 5.95 6.89 11.17
CA ALA A 90 6.65 5.63 11.41
C ALA A 90 7.06 4.90 10.13
N VAL A 91 6.82 5.49 8.94
CA VAL A 91 7.06 4.91 7.62
C VAL A 91 8.23 5.64 6.96
N SER A 92 9.20 4.90 6.43
CA SER A 92 10.44 5.46 5.88
C SER A 92 10.72 5.05 4.43
N GLU A 93 9.84 4.28 3.81
CA GLU A 93 9.95 3.84 2.43
C GLU A 93 9.83 5.04 1.46
N GLU A 94 10.49 4.94 0.31
CA GLU A 94 10.57 6.02 -0.67
C GLU A 94 9.20 6.36 -1.29
N TYR A 95 8.42 5.32 -1.59
CA TYR A 95 7.07 5.46 -2.14
C TYR A 95 6.03 5.05 -1.13
N LEU A 96 4.98 5.86 -1.02
CA LEU A 96 3.89 5.67 -0.06
C LEU A 96 2.58 5.44 -0.80
N VAL A 97 1.86 4.39 -0.44
CA VAL A 97 0.50 4.11 -0.91
C VAL A 97 -0.46 4.21 0.27
N LEU A 98 -1.46 5.06 0.17
CA LEU A 98 -2.58 5.14 1.10
C LEU A 98 -3.72 4.28 0.54
N LEU A 99 -3.97 3.13 1.16
CA LEU A 99 -4.94 2.16 0.69
C LEU A 99 -6.10 2.01 1.67
N ASN A 100 -7.33 2.08 1.17
CA ASN A 100 -8.50 1.76 2.00
C ASN A 100 -8.55 0.25 2.30
N SER A 101 -9.11 -0.11 3.45
CA SER A 101 -9.20 -1.51 3.90
C SER A 101 -10.15 -2.38 3.07
N ASP A 102 -11.02 -1.79 2.26
CA ASP A 102 -12.06 -2.43 1.45
C ASP A 102 -11.71 -2.56 -0.04
N ILE A 103 -10.43 -2.43 -0.40
CA ILE A 103 -9.95 -2.51 -1.78
C ILE A 103 -9.30 -3.86 -2.08
N GLU A 104 -9.77 -4.52 -3.15
CA GLU A 104 -9.09 -5.64 -3.79
C GLU A 104 -8.07 -5.12 -4.82
N VAL A 105 -6.84 -5.60 -4.78
CA VAL A 105 -5.78 -5.18 -5.71
C VAL A 105 -5.40 -6.30 -6.68
N ASP A 106 -4.98 -5.92 -7.90
CA ASP A 106 -4.36 -6.84 -8.85
C ASP A 106 -2.93 -7.16 -8.41
N PRO A 107 -2.42 -8.39 -8.58
CA PRO A 107 -1.06 -8.71 -8.15
C PRO A 107 0.04 -7.80 -8.70
N ALA A 108 -0.09 -7.27 -9.91
CA ALA A 108 0.91 -6.45 -10.57
C ALA A 108 0.69 -4.93 -10.42
N TRP A 109 -0.27 -4.48 -9.62
CA TRP A 109 -0.75 -3.10 -9.57
C TRP A 109 0.29 -2.02 -9.22
N ILE A 110 1.31 -2.36 -8.42
CA ILE A 110 2.35 -1.41 -7.98
C ILE A 110 3.32 -1.08 -9.11
N HIS A 111 3.69 -2.07 -9.94
CA HIS A 111 4.71 -1.89 -10.97
C HIS A 111 4.46 -0.69 -11.92
N PRO A 112 3.28 -0.55 -12.56
CA PRO A 112 3.03 0.57 -13.47
C PRO A 112 2.98 1.93 -12.76
N VAL A 113 2.55 1.96 -11.50
CA VAL A 113 2.49 3.19 -10.70
C VAL A 113 3.89 3.69 -10.37
N VAL A 114 4.76 2.80 -9.90
CA VAL A 114 6.16 3.13 -9.60
C VAL A 114 6.90 3.54 -10.86
N ALA A 115 6.72 2.82 -11.98
CA ALA A 115 7.34 3.18 -13.26
C ALA A 115 6.98 4.61 -13.69
N MET A 116 5.70 4.98 -13.61
CA MET A 116 5.22 6.33 -13.95
C MET A 116 5.86 7.41 -13.08
N LEU A 117 5.95 7.19 -11.75
CA LEU A 117 6.58 8.13 -10.82
C LEU A 117 8.09 8.27 -11.06
N GLN A 118 8.76 7.21 -11.53
CA GLN A 118 10.18 7.23 -11.85
C GLN A 118 10.47 7.90 -13.21
N GLU A 119 9.58 7.74 -14.19
CA GLU A 119 9.73 8.32 -15.53
C GLU A 119 9.55 9.85 -15.54
N ASP A 120 8.66 10.38 -14.70
CA ASP A 120 8.37 11.82 -14.65
C ASP A 120 8.51 12.37 -13.22
N PRO A 121 9.64 12.99 -12.88
CA PRO A 121 9.88 13.56 -11.54
C PRO A 121 8.98 14.77 -11.21
N THR A 122 8.19 15.27 -12.14
CA THR A 122 7.19 16.33 -11.88
C THR A 122 5.88 15.76 -11.33
N VAL A 123 5.66 14.45 -11.46
CA VAL A 123 4.49 13.77 -10.92
C VAL A 123 4.68 13.50 -9.42
N ALA A 124 3.91 14.18 -8.59
CA ALA A 124 3.97 14.03 -7.13
C ALA A 124 3.07 12.92 -6.59
N ALA A 125 1.99 12.57 -7.29
CA ALA A 125 1.04 11.54 -6.89
C ALA A 125 0.32 10.93 -8.09
N VAL A 126 -0.03 9.64 -7.95
CA VAL A 126 -0.77 8.89 -8.97
C VAL A 126 -1.95 8.20 -8.29
N GLN A 127 -3.12 8.28 -8.92
CA GLN A 127 -4.29 7.52 -8.48
C GLN A 127 -4.66 6.48 -9.55
N PRO A 128 -4.64 5.18 -9.25
CA PRO A 128 -5.09 4.15 -10.17
C PRO A 128 -6.62 4.21 -10.33
N LYS A 129 -7.11 3.63 -11.44
CA LYS A 129 -8.55 3.48 -11.67
C LYS A 129 -9.14 2.47 -10.70
N ILE A 130 -10.21 2.85 -10.00
CA ILE A 130 -10.95 1.97 -9.09
C ILE A 130 -12.16 1.45 -9.83
N LYS A 131 -12.26 0.12 -9.93
CA LYS A 131 -13.40 -0.59 -10.55
C LYS A 131 -14.40 -1.01 -9.49
N ASP A 132 -15.68 -1.04 -9.88
CA ASP A 132 -16.73 -1.61 -9.06
C ASP A 132 -16.42 -3.08 -8.73
N PHE A 133 -16.48 -3.44 -7.46
CA PHE A 133 -16.10 -4.78 -6.99
C PHE A 133 -16.96 -5.89 -7.61
N ASN A 134 -18.26 -5.65 -7.77
CA ASN A 134 -19.22 -6.60 -8.32
C ASN A 134 -19.30 -6.55 -9.86
N ARG A 135 -18.98 -5.39 -10.46
CA ARG A 135 -19.07 -5.14 -11.90
C ARG A 135 -17.73 -4.65 -12.44
N LYS A 136 -16.74 -5.52 -12.47
CA LYS A 136 -15.31 -5.19 -12.80
C LYS A 136 -15.08 -4.53 -14.17
N THR A 137 -16.12 -4.44 -15.02
CA THR A 137 -16.11 -3.68 -16.28
C THR A 137 -16.52 -2.21 -16.12
N HIS A 138 -17.00 -1.81 -14.95
CA HIS A 138 -17.42 -0.46 -14.63
C HIS A 138 -16.43 0.17 -13.65
N PHE A 139 -16.29 1.50 -13.73
CA PHE A 139 -15.54 2.24 -12.73
C PHE A 139 -16.45 2.57 -11.56
N GLU A 140 -15.97 2.36 -10.35
CA GLU A 140 -16.55 2.94 -9.15
C GLU A 140 -16.06 4.39 -9.01
N TYR A 141 -14.76 4.60 -9.32
CA TYR A 141 -14.14 5.91 -9.30
C TYR A 141 -13.06 5.99 -10.37
N ALA A 142 -13.13 7.00 -11.23
CA ALA A 142 -12.23 7.20 -12.36
C ALA A 142 -11.20 8.34 -12.14
N GLY A 143 -11.17 8.92 -10.95
CA GLY A 143 -10.32 10.06 -10.59
C GLY A 143 -11.09 11.37 -10.49
N ALA A 144 -10.53 12.35 -9.78
CA ALA A 144 -11.00 13.72 -9.74
C ALA A 144 -10.09 14.58 -10.64
N ALA A 145 -10.69 15.30 -11.59
CA ALA A 145 -10.00 16.38 -12.29
C ALA A 145 -10.20 17.64 -11.46
N GLY A 146 -9.12 18.19 -10.90
CA GLY A 146 -9.11 19.51 -10.30
C GLY A 146 -9.13 20.57 -11.39
N GLY A 147 -10.01 21.55 -11.27
CA GLY A 147 -9.98 22.79 -12.04
C GLY A 147 -9.26 23.87 -11.27
#